data_8937f8914004893a36d3cd7280979516
#
_entry.id   8937f8914004893a36d3cd7280979516
#
_cell.length_a   1.000
_cell.length_b   1.000
_cell.length_c   1.000
_cell.angle_alpha   90.00
_cell.angle_beta   90.00
_cell.angle_gamma   90.00
#
_symmetry.space_group_name_H-M   'P 1'
#
loop_
_entity.id
_entity.type
_entity.pdbx_description
1 polymer ?
#
loop_
_entity_poly.entity_id
_entity_poly.type
_entity_poly.pdbx_seq_one_letter_code
_entity_poly.pdbx_strand_id
1 'polypeptide(L)'
;ALVATAVMAAAPNGTSYGSGSGSTDGSSSTAAQQSEPYIKSAPTIYEGTDQVVRMPPAQAPVTFYGDDVSLDFEQAPLTEVIHAIMGDILGLDYIVEHPINGEVTVRTRTPVPRDQLLEILESLLQANKALMIRDKEGRYFISGSSEMSKLNPNFSAASTNTVGYNNVIVPLQYIGAKNMAEILRPVADESAFVLIDPMRNLLVLAGTSNQLAGWQEIITSFD
;
A
#
# COMPACT_ATOMS: atom_id res chain seq x y z
N ALA A 1 -2.97 26.84 31.78
CA ALA A 1 -1.79 27.60 32.17
C ALA A 1 -0.67 26.62 32.54
N LEU A 2 0.26 26.35 31.67
CA LEU A 2 1.64 26.01 32.04
C LEU A 2 2.55 26.30 30.84
N VAL A 3 3.42 27.26 31.05
CA VAL A 3 4.47 27.73 30.14
C VAL A 3 5.68 26.81 30.36
N ALA A 4 6.28 26.29 29.31
CA ALA A 4 7.56 25.64 29.37
C ALA A 4 8.54 26.34 28.43
N THR A 5 9.58 26.85 29.05
CA THR A 5 10.65 27.72 28.57
C THR A 5 11.68 26.93 27.77
N ALA A 6 12.09 27.45 26.62
CA ALA A 6 13.21 26.99 25.83
C ALA A 6 14.54 27.50 26.43
N VAL A 7 15.53 26.63 26.55
CA VAL A 7 16.92 27.00 26.86
C VAL A 7 17.78 26.79 25.63
N MET A 8 18.38 27.87 25.19
CA MET A 8 19.35 28.01 24.11
C MET A 8 20.76 27.90 24.72
N ALA A 9 21.63 27.05 24.20
CA ALA A 9 23.04 26.99 24.57
C ALA A 9 23.90 27.29 23.36
N ALA A 10 24.75 28.31 23.53
CA ALA A 10 25.64 28.89 22.54
C ALA A 10 26.99 28.14 22.48
N ALA A 11 27.60 28.14 21.30
CA ALA A 11 28.96 27.71 21.03
C ALA A 11 30.01 28.80 21.39
N PRO A 12 31.26 28.47 21.68
CA PRO A 12 32.33 29.47 21.60
C PRO A 12 33.28 29.22 20.41
N ASN A 13 33.57 30.29 19.74
CA ASN A 13 34.67 30.50 18.79
C ASN A 13 36.04 30.48 19.55
N GLY A 14 37.04 29.92 18.86
CA GLY A 14 38.42 30.05 19.27
C GLY A 14 39.36 30.20 18.07
N THR A 15 39.65 31.45 17.72
CA THR A 15 40.71 31.87 16.81
C THR A 15 42.03 31.95 17.55
N SER A 16 43.11 31.45 16.95
CA SER A 16 44.47 31.92 17.31
C SER A 16 45.38 31.97 16.05
N TYR A 17 45.82 33.15 15.75
CA TYR A 17 46.85 33.48 14.81
C TYR A 17 48.21 33.24 15.43
N GLY A 18 49.16 32.67 14.67
CA GLY A 18 50.57 32.62 15.03
C GLY A 18 51.43 32.90 13.79
N SER A 19 51.97 34.12 13.74
CA SER A 19 52.99 34.55 12.75
C SER A 19 54.36 34.05 13.19
N GLY A 20 55.17 33.58 12.21
CA GLY A 20 56.57 33.30 12.41
C GLY A 20 57.32 33.30 11.09
N SER A 21 58.07 34.37 10.82
CA SER A 21 58.97 34.60 9.70
C SER A 21 60.33 33.92 9.93
N GLY A 22 60.96 33.38 8.90
CA GLY A 22 62.35 32.91 8.95
C GLY A 22 62.82 32.35 7.59
N SER A 23 63.84 33.00 7.09
CA SER A 23 64.46 32.97 5.77
C SER A 23 65.29 31.73 5.42
N THR A 24 65.42 31.50 4.10
CA THR A 24 66.59 31.05 3.28
C THR A 24 67.24 29.71 3.64
N ASP A 25 67.26 28.74 2.75
CA ASP A 25 68.34 28.47 1.78
C ASP A 25 68.05 27.24 0.92
N GLY A 26 68.58 27.26 -0.28
CA GLY A 26 68.31 26.28 -1.31
C GLY A 26 68.99 24.94 -1.14
N SER A 27 68.42 23.93 -1.70
CA SER A 27 69.10 22.82 -2.36
C SER A 27 68.08 21.94 -3.11
N SER A 28 68.37 21.77 -4.35
CA SER A 28 67.75 20.85 -5.29
C SER A 28 67.77 19.42 -4.76
N SER A 29 66.60 18.78 -4.70
CA SER A 29 66.52 17.31 -4.76
C SER A 29 65.17 16.87 -5.23
N THR A 30 65.19 16.28 -6.39
CA THR A 30 64.40 15.18 -6.91
C THR A 30 63.00 14.95 -6.29
N ALA A 31 61.98 15.31 -7.00
CA ALA A 31 60.60 14.95 -6.74
C ALA A 31 60.44 13.42 -6.77
N ALA A 32 60.41 12.81 -5.59
CA ALA A 32 59.85 11.47 -5.44
C ALA A 32 58.33 11.64 -5.38
N GLN A 33 57.66 11.25 -6.44
CA GLN A 33 56.21 11.06 -6.46
C GLN A 33 55.87 9.95 -5.44
N GLN A 34 55.41 10.37 -4.29
CA GLN A 34 54.69 9.44 -3.37
C GLN A 34 53.36 9.11 -4.03
N SER A 35 53.32 7.97 -4.72
CA SER A 35 52.06 7.33 -5.07
C SER A 35 51.40 6.91 -3.78
N GLU A 36 50.33 7.61 -3.41
CA GLU A 36 49.41 7.12 -2.34
C GLU A 36 49.00 5.69 -2.67
N PRO A 37 49.00 4.79 -1.65
CA PRO A 37 48.54 3.43 -1.89
C PRO A 37 47.05 3.48 -2.25
N TYR A 38 46.71 3.17 -3.50
CA TYR A 38 45.33 2.92 -3.92
C TYR A 38 44.81 1.73 -3.13
N ILE A 39 44.06 2.02 -2.05
CA ILE A 39 43.36 1.00 -1.29
C ILE A 39 42.25 0.47 -2.18
N LYS A 40 42.50 -0.66 -2.85
CA LYS A 40 41.45 -1.45 -3.47
C LYS A 40 40.50 -1.86 -2.34
N SER A 41 39.42 -1.10 -2.15
CA SER A 41 38.31 -1.59 -1.36
C SER A 41 37.82 -2.90 -2.00
N ALA A 42 37.95 -4.00 -1.28
CA ALA A 42 37.38 -5.27 -1.72
C ALA A 42 35.89 -5.06 -1.96
N PRO A 43 35.34 -5.59 -3.07
CA PRO A 43 33.90 -5.49 -3.31
C PRO A 43 33.18 -6.15 -2.14
N THR A 44 32.38 -5.39 -1.43
CA THR A 44 31.50 -5.92 -0.39
C THR A 44 30.35 -6.63 -1.10
N ILE A 45 30.39 -7.94 -1.13
CA ILE A 45 29.30 -8.77 -1.63
C ILE A 45 28.24 -8.80 -0.53
N TYR A 46 27.12 -8.14 -0.75
CA TYR A 46 25.93 -8.33 0.08
C TYR A 46 25.26 -9.62 -0.40
N GLU A 47 25.47 -10.71 0.32
CA GLU A 47 24.67 -11.92 0.12
C GLU A 47 23.24 -11.58 0.53
N GLY A 48 22.38 -11.31 -0.45
CA GLY A 48 20.96 -11.13 -0.23
C GLY A 48 20.34 -12.44 0.27
N THR A 49 19.46 -12.37 1.22
CA THR A 49 18.54 -13.48 1.51
C THR A 49 17.54 -13.52 0.36
N ASP A 50 17.52 -14.38 -0.55
CA ASP A 50 16.60 -14.49 -1.72
C ASP A 50 15.14 -14.06 -1.50
N GLN A 51 14.82 -13.52 -0.33
CA GLN A 51 13.56 -12.91 0.02
C GLN A 51 13.57 -11.40 -0.23
N VAL A 52 12.98 -11.00 -1.34
CA VAL A 52 12.83 -9.58 -1.74
C VAL A 52 11.98 -8.80 -0.73
N VAL A 53 10.95 -9.41 -0.16
CA VAL A 53 10.06 -8.83 0.85
C VAL A 53 9.54 -9.94 1.78
N ARG A 54 9.53 -9.68 3.11
CA ARG A 54 8.75 -10.50 4.05
C ARG A 54 7.30 -10.06 3.98
N MET A 55 6.48 -10.87 3.34
CA MET A 55 5.05 -10.60 3.25
C MET A 55 4.36 -10.99 4.56
N PRO A 56 3.45 -10.15 5.07
CA PRO A 56 2.58 -10.55 6.17
C PRO A 56 1.70 -11.74 5.73
N PRO A 57 1.31 -12.60 6.68
CA PRO A 57 0.41 -13.70 6.36
C PRO A 57 -0.92 -13.16 5.83
N ALA A 58 -1.47 -13.85 4.84
CA ALA A 58 -2.78 -13.54 4.29
C ALA A 58 -3.87 -13.64 5.39
N GLN A 59 -4.81 -12.72 5.39
CA GLN A 59 -6.00 -12.86 6.24
C GLN A 59 -6.83 -14.03 5.76
N ALA A 60 -7.35 -14.83 6.70
CA ALA A 60 -8.24 -15.92 6.34
C ALA A 60 -9.52 -15.39 5.68
N PRO A 61 -10.01 -16.03 4.60
CA PRO A 61 -11.30 -15.68 4.02
C PRO A 61 -12.42 -15.89 5.05
N VAL A 62 -13.43 -15.02 5.01
CA VAL A 62 -14.62 -15.17 5.84
C VAL A 62 -15.55 -16.13 5.12
N THR A 63 -15.93 -17.19 5.82
CA THR A 63 -16.92 -18.15 5.31
C THR A 63 -18.23 -17.98 6.09
N PHE A 64 -19.33 -17.89 5.36
CA PHE A 64 -20.65 -17.73 5.94
C PHE A 64 -21.46 -19.01 5.77
N TYR A 65 -22.14 -19.40 6.85
CA TYR A 65 -23.04 -20.55 6.84
C TYR A 65 -24.49 -20.08 6.88
N GLY A 66 -25.37 -20.74 6.16
CA GLY A 66 -26.80 -20.47 6.12
C GLY A 66 -27.37 -20.63 4.71
N ASP A 67 -28.67 -20.48 4.61
CA ASP A 67 -29.40 -20.60 3.36
C ASP A 67 -29.05 -19.43 2.40
N ASP A 68 -29.16 -19.69 1.13
CA ASP A 68 -29.01 -18.70 0.08
C ASP A 68 -30.09 -17.61 0.21
N VAL A 69 -29.73 -16.37 -0.14
CA VAL A 69 -30.57 -15.19 0.07
C VAL A 69 -30.95 -14.54 -1.26
N SER A 70 -32.20 -14.14 -1.42
CA SER A 70 -32.66 -13.33 -2.55
C SER A 70 -32.65 -11.84 -2.14
N LEU A 71 -32.02 -11.00 -2.94
CA LEU A 71 -32.02 -9.56 -2.76
C LEU A 71 -33.06 -8.92 -3.69
N ASP A 72 -33.89 -8.04 -3.15
CA ASP A 72 -34.85 -7.23 -3.89
C ASP A 72 -34.92 -5.83 -3.28
N PHE A 73 -34.07 -4.96 -3.75
CA PHE A 73 -33.98 -3.55 -3.35
C PHE A 73 -34.31 -2.68 -4.57
N GLU A 74 -35.26 -1.79 -4.45
CA GLU A 74 -35.66 -0.85 -5.50
C GLU A 74 -35.50 0.58 -4.97
N GLN A 75 -34.59 1.35 -5.59
CA GLN A 75 -34.28 2.74 -5.20
C GLN A 75 -33.99 2.89 -3.69
N ALA A 76 -33.36 1.89 -3.11
CA ALA A 76 -33.02 1.91 -1.68
C ALA A 76 -31.78 2.75 -1.42
N PRO A 77 -31.75 3.54 -0.33
CA PRO A 77 -30.54 4.21 0.11
C PRO A 77 -29.42 3.19 0.34
N LEU A 78 -28.20 3.51 -0.10
CA LEU A 78 -27.05 2.61 0.03
C LEU A 78 -26.79 2.21 1.50
N THR A 79 -27.03 3.12 2.43
CA THR A 79 -26.89 2.85 3.87
C THR A 79 -27.86 1.78 4.39
N GLU A 80 -29.07 1.73 3.85
CA GLU A 80 -30.07 0.71 4.20
C GLU A 80 -29.64 -0.66 3.64
N VAL A 81 -29.14 -0.70 2.42
CA VAL A 81 -28.62 -1.93 1.80
C VAL A 81 -27.41 -2.48 2.57
N ILE A 82 -26.50 -1.59 3.01
CA ILE A 82 -25.37 -1.97 3.86
C ILE A 82 -25.87 -2.60 5.16
N HIS A 83 -26.85 -1.96 5.81
CA HIS A 83 -27.40 -2.46 7.07
C HIS A 83 -28.07 -3.83 6.90
N ALA A 84 -28.88 -3.99 5.87
CA ALA A 84 -29.55 -5.25 5.59
C ALA A 84 -28.56 -6.39 5.28
N ILE A 85 -27.56 -6.14 4.43
CA ILE A 85 -26.60 -7.19 4.06
C ILE A 85 -25.63 -7.50 5.20
N MET A 86 -24.98 -6.50 5.78
CA MET A 86 -23.95 -6.72 6.78
C MET A 86 -24.51 -7.02 8.16
N GLY A 87 -25.55 -6.30 8.58
CA GLY A 87 -26.15 -6.46 9.91
C GLY A 87 -27.11 -7.64 9.97
N ASP A 88 -28.16 -7.63 9.15
CA ASP A 88 -29.27 -8.57 9.29
C ASP A 88 -28.96 -9.95 8.67
N ILE A 89 -28.29 -9.98 7.50
CA ILE A 89 -28.04 -11.22 6.79
C ILE A 89 -26.74 -11.89 7.21
N LEU A 90 -25.63 -11.11 7.26
CA LEU A 90 -24.29 -11.65 7.53
C LEU A 90 -23.90 -11.59 9.02
N GLY A 91 -24.54 -10.73 9.82
CA GLY A 91 -24.24 -10.57 11.24
C GLY A 91 -22.83 -10.07 11.51
N LEU A 92 -22.31 -9.18 10.66
CA LEU A 92 -20.95 -8.65 10.74
C LEU A 92 -20.90 -7.33 11.52
N ASP A 93 -19.80 -7.11 12.22
CA ASP A 93 -19.50 -5.81 12.82
C ASP A 93 -19.00 -4.84 11.76
N TYR A 94 -19.67 -3.70 11.63
CA TYR A 94 -19.29 -2.67 10.66
C TYR A 94 -19.49 -1.26 11.20
N ILE A 95 -18.72 -0.33 10.66
CA ILE A 95 -18.78 1.09 10.95
C ILE A 95 -18.93 1.84 9.61
N VAL A 96 -19.94 2.70 9.53
CA VAL A 96 -20.19 3.53 8.35
C VAL A 96 -19.84 4.97 8.68
N GLU A 97 -18.85 5.52 7.97
CA GLU A 97 -18.49 6.94 8.06
C GLU A 97 -19.28 7.76 7.05
N HIS A 98 -20.06 8.70 7.53
CA HIS A 98 -20.87 9.59 6.70
C HIS A 98 -20.06 10.78 6.14
N PRO A 99 -20.42 11.30 4.94
CA PRO A 99 -21.64 10.97 4.18
C PRO A 99 -21.39 9.89 3.09
N ILE A 100 -22.18 8.83 3.13
CA ILE A 100 -22.32 7.92 2.00
C ILE A 100 -23.65 8.22 1.33
N ASN A 101 -23.59 8.70 0.10
CA ASN A 101 -24.76 9.02 -0.70
C ASN A 101 -24.88 8.01 -1.85
N GLY A 102 -26.09 7.69 -2.21
CA GLY A 102 -26.39 6.82 -3.36
C GLY A 102 -27.68 6.05 -3.13
N GLU A 103 -28.37 5.80 -4.21
CA GLU A 103 -29.53 4.92 -4.28
C GLU A 103 -29.15 3.73 -5.15
N VAL A 104 -29.55 2.55 -4.75
CA VAL A 104 -29.27 1.31 -5.48
C VAL A 104 -30.53 0.53 -5.73
N THR A 105 -30.57 -0.09 -6.92
CA THR A 105 -31.59 -1.06 -7.28
C THR A 105 -30.87 -2.38 -7.56
N VAL A 106 -31.16 -3.38 -6.74
CA VAL A 106 -30.58 -4.73 -6.87
C VAL A 106 -31.70 -5.75 -6.81
N ARG A 107 -31.77 -6.58 -7.82
CA ARG A 107 -32.74 -7.67 -7.86
C ARG A 107 -32.06 -8.96 -8.32
N THR A 108 -32.05 -9.95 -7.45
CA THR A 108 -31.56 -11.29 -7.79
C THR A 108 -32.73 -12.20 -8.16
N ARG A 109 -32.63 -12.90 -9.27
CA ARG A 109 -33.66 -13.88 -9.69
C ARG A 109 -33.46 -15.23 -9.04
N THR A 110 -32.21 -15.57 -8.78
CA THR A 110 -31.80 -16.80 -8.09
C THR A 110 -31.25 -16.42 -6.73
N PRO A 111 -31.52 -17.22 -5.70
CA PRO A 111 -30.86 -17.05 -4.40
C PRO A 111 -29.34 -17.05 -4.55
N VAL A 112 -28.67 -16.21 -3.78
CA VAL A 112 -27.23 -15.99 -3.82
C VAL A 112 -26.62 -16.56 -2.53
N PRO A 113 -25.54 -17.34 -2.61
CA PRO A 113 -24.78 -17.78 -1.43
C PRO A 113 -24.29 -16.60 -0.60
N ARG A 114 -24.29 -16.74 0.71
CA ARG A 114 -23.89 -15.67 1.64
C ARG A 114 -22.46 -15.17 1.41
N ASP A 115 -21.55 -16.05 0.98
CA ASP A 115 -20.17 -15.69 0.67
C ASP A 115 -20.06 -14.67 -0.48
N GLN A 116 -20.98 -14.73 -1.45
CA GLN A 116 -21.02 -13.80 -2.59
C GLN A 116 -21.68 -12.46 -2.27
N LEU A 117 -22.42 -12.35 -1.16
CA LEU A 117 -23.09 -11.10 -0.79
C LEU A 117 -22.11 -9.96 -0.51
N LEU A 118 -20.95 -10.27 0.07
CA LEU A 118 -19.90 -9.27 0.29
C LEU A 118 -19.31 -8.74 -1.02
N GLU A 119 -19.14 -9.60 -2.03
CA GLU A 119 -18.63 -9.20 -3.35
C GLU A 119 -19.66 -8.33 -4.09
N ILE A 120 -20.94 -8.67 -3.97
CA ILE A 120 -22.04 -7.85 -4.51
C ILE A 120 -22.05 -6.49 -3.81
N LEU A 121 -21.97 -6.47 -2.48
CA LEU A 121 -21.93 -5.23 -1.71
C LEU A 121 -20.71 -4.38 -2.07
N GLU A 122 -19.52 -4.98 -2.22
CA GLU A 122 -18.31 -4.27 -2.65
C GLU A 122 -18.50 -3.61 -4.01
N SER A 123 -19.11 -4.32 -4.96
CA SER A 123 -19.41 -3.78 -6.30
C SER A 123 -20.40 -2.60 -6.25
N LEU A 124 -21.42 -2.67 -5.38
CA LEU A 124 -22.38 -1.58 -5.17
C LEU A 124 -21.73 -0.36 -4.52
N LEU A 125 -20.88 -0.58 -3.53
CA LEU A 125 -20.12 0.48 -2.86
C LEU A 125 -19.20 1.19 -3.88
N GLN A 126 -18.47 0.43 -4.67
CA GLN A 126 -17.58 0.97 -5.70
C GLN A 126 -18.34 1.81 -6.74
N ALA A 127 -19.50 1.35 -7.21
CA ALA A 127 -20.34 2.11 -8.14
C ALA A 127 -20.79 3.46 -7.56
N ASN A 128 -20.93 3.54 -6.23
CA ASN A 128 -21.30 4.75 -5.50
C ASN A 128 -20.10 5.49 -4.89
N LYS A 129 -18.88 5.22 -5.34
CA LYS A 129 -17.64 5.83 -4.86
C LYS A 129 -17.41 5.65 -3.35
N ALA A 130 -17.84 4.55 -2.81
CA ALA A 130 -17.56 4.13 -1.46
C ALA A 130 -16.65 2.89 -1.48
N LEU A 131 -15.87 2.72 -0.43
CA LEU A 131 -14.97 1.59 -0.24
C LEU A 131 -15.26 0.91 1.09
N MET A 132 -14.99 -0.38 1.13
CA MET A 132 -15.07 -1.20 2.33
C MET A 132 -13.68 -1.75 2.65
N ILE A 133 -13.24 -1.58 3.89
CA ILE A 133 -11.95 -2.09 4.39
C ILE A 133 -12.23 -2.99 5.59
N ARG A 134 -11.55 -4.13 5.65
CA ARG A 134 -11.58 -5.03 6.80
C ARG A 134 -10.35 -4.81 7.66
N ASP A 135 -10.53 -4.53 8.96
CA ASP A 135 -9.41 -4.40 9.89
C ASP A 135 -8.87 -5.78 10.34
N LYS A 136 -7.80 -5.75 11.16
CA LYS A 136 -7.16 -6.96 11.68
C LYS A 136 -8.04 -7.71 12.68
N GLU A 137 -8.95 -7.01 13.31
CA GLU A 137 -9.92 -7.53 14.27
C GLU A 137 -11.15 -8.15 13.57
N GLY A 138 -11.26 -8.02 12.25
CA GLY A 138 -12.33 -8.58 11.43
C GLY A 138 -13.54 -7.66 11.25
N ARG A 139 -13.50 -6.41 11.75
CA ARG A 139 -14.55 -5.41 11.58
C ARG A 139 -14.42 -4.73 10.23
N TYR A 140 -15.54 -4.28 9.69
CA TYR A 140 -15.58 -3.59 8.42
C TYR A 140 -15.78 -2.09 8.61
N PHE A 141 -15.00 -1.30 7.88
CA PHE A 141 -15.15 0.15 7.79
C PHE A 141 -15.60 0.50 6.38
N ILE A 142 -16.63 1.31 6.27
CA ILE A 142 -17.21 1.74 5.01
C ILE A 142 -17.22 3.26 4.98
N SER A 143 -16.61 3.86 3.96
CA SER A 143 -16.51 5.31 3.81
C SER A 143 -16.36 5.71 2.34
N GLY A 144 -16.42 7.00 2.04
CA GLY A 144 -16.16 7.53 0.70
C GLY A 144 -14.74 7.24 0.22
N SER A 145 -14.58 6.92 -1.05
CA SER A 145 -13.32 6.41 -1.65
C SER A 145 -12.10 7.32 -1.51
N SER A 146 -12.31 8.65 -1.36
CA SER A 146 -11.21 9.61 -1.36
C SER A 146 -10.38 9.63 -0.06
N GLU A 147 -10.94 9.20 1.04
CA GLU A 147 -10.29 9.24 2.35
C GLU A 147 -9.71 7.88 2.78
N MET A 148 -10.38 6.81 2.43
CA MET A 148 -10.01 5.46 2.84
C MET A 148 -8.75 4.91 2.19
N SER A 149 -8.44 5.28 0.95
CA SER A 149 -7.23 4.83 0.26
C SER A 149 -5.94 5.25 0.99
N LYS A 150 -6.01 6.33 1.79
CA LYS A 150 -4.89 6.83 2.60
C LYS A 150 -4.78 6.18 3.98
N LEU A 151 -5.87 5.57 4.47
CA LEU A 151 -5.96 5.03 5.83
C LEU A 151 -5.72 3.52 5.92
N ASN A 152 -5.58 2.83 4.77
CA ASN A 152 -5.39 1.38 4.80
C ASN A 152 -3.91 0.98 4.91
N PRO A 153 -3.38 0.69 6.11
CA PRO A 153 -2.03 0.19 6.31
C PRO A 153 -1.91 -1.32 6.08
N ASN A 154 -3.00 -2.00 5.72
CA ASN A 154 -2.99 -3.46 5.54
C ASN A 154 -2.36 -3.81 4.20
N PHE A 155 -1.15 -4.33 4.24
CA PHE A 155 -0.46 -4.92 3.10
C PHE A 155 -0.63 -6.42 3.14
N SER A 156 -1.02 -7.02 2.02
CA SER A 156 -1.12 -8.46 1.88
C SER A 156 -0.26 -8.95 0.70
N ALA A 157 0.04 -10.24 0.71
CA ALA A 157 0.68 -10.88 -0.44
C ALA A 157 -0.32 -10.98 -1.61
N ALA A 158 0.20 -11.02 -2.84
CA ALA A 158 -0.59 -11.02 -4.08
C ALA A 158 -1.67 -12.11 -4.22
N SER A 159 -1.76 -13.05 -3.31
CA SER A 159 -2.67 -14.22 -3.41
C SER A 159 -3.85 -14.20 -2.44
N THR A 160 -4.16 -13.06 -1.81
CA THR A 160 -5.25 -13.02 -0.81
C THR A 160 -6.57 -12.65 -1.43
N ASN A 161 -7.48 -13.60 -1.49
CA ASN A 161 -8.87 -13.41 -1.90
C ASN A 161 -9.68 -12.85 -0.71
N THR A 162 -9.30 -11.67 -0.21
CA THR A 162 -9.99 -11.00 0.90
C THR A 162 -10.89 -9.92 0.33
N VAL A 163 -12.19 -10.04 0.52
CA VAL A 163 -13.18 -9.03 0.08
C VAL A 163 -12.91 -7.71 0.79
N GLY A 164 -12.98 -6.61 0.05
CA GLY A 164 -12.69 -5.26 0.49
C GLY A 164 -11.51 -4.62 -0.23
N TYR A 165 -11.30 -3.33 0.02
CA TYR A 165 -10.19 -2.56 -0.55
C TYR A 165 -8.89 -2.91 0.17
N ASN A 166 -7.92 -3.43 -0.57
CA ASN A 166 -6.67 -3.95 -0.03
C ASN A 166 -5.45 -3.38 -0.75
N ASN A 167 -4.31 -3.36 -0.04
CA ASN A 167 -3.00 -3.09 -0.63
C ASN A 167 -2.26 -4.42 -0.82
N VAL A 168 -1.82 -4.68 -2.05
CA VAL A 168 -1.14 -5.91 -2.42
C VAL A 168 0.28 -5.61 -2.89
N ILE A 169 1.25 -6.35 -2.35
CA ILE A 169 2.65 -6.28 -2.78
C ILE A 169 2.88 -7.36 -3.83
N VAL A 170 3.30 -6.95 -5.03
CA VAL A 170 3.58 -7.84 -6.16
C VAL A 170 5.07 -7.76 -6.51
N PRO A 171 5.89 -8.74 -6.12
CA PRO A 171 7.25 -8.85 -6.61
C PRO A 171 7.25 -9.35 -8.04
N LEU A 172 8.04 -8.73 -8.92
CA LEU A 172 8.18 -9.07 -10.33
C LEU A 172 9.52 -9.76 -10.57
N GLN A 173 9.55 -10.76 -11.46
CA GLN A 173 10.73 -11.57 -11.74
C GLN A 173 11.38 -11.25 -13.08
N TYR A 174 10.59 -11.16 -14.13
CA TYR A 174 11.08 -11.07 -15.51
C TYR A 174 10.89 -9.68 -16.14
N ILE A 175 9.87 -8.94 -15.74
CA ILE A 175 9.59 -7.60 -16.23
C ILE A 175 9.95 -6.53 -15.20
N GLY A 176 10.40 -5.37 -15.64
CA GLY A 176 10.69 -4.26 -14.73
C GLY A 176 9.41 -3.60 -14.18
N ALA A 177 9.41 -3.22 -12.90
CA ALA A 177 8.24 -2.64 -12.22
C ALA A 177 7.68 -1.40 -12.95
N LYS A 178 8.51 -0.57 -13.57
CA LYS A 178 8.05 0.57 -14.38
C LYS A 178 7.28 0.12 -15.61
N ASN A 179 7.81 -0.87 -16.34
CA ASN A 179 7.18 -1.37 -17.56
C ASN A 179 5.86 -2.05 -17.25
N MET A 180 5.80 -2.83 -16.17
CA MET A 180 4.56 -3.44 -15.71
C MET A 180 3.52 -2.37 -15.33
N ALA A 181 3.93 -1.32 -14.64
CA ALA A 181 3.03 -0.22 -14.31
C ALA A 181 2.47 0.46 -15.59
N GLU A 182 3.27 0.62 -16.64
CA GLU A 182 2.81 1.17 -17.92
C GLU A 182 1.81 0.24 -18.63
N ILE A 183 1.97 -1.08 -18.51
CA ILE A 183 1.03 -2.08 -19.03
C ILE A 183 -0.32 -2.01 -18.28
N LEU A 184 -0.28 -1.77 -16.97
CA LEU A 184 -1.47 -1.71 -16.13
C LEU A 184 -2.21 -0.36 -16.22
N ARG A 185 -1.57 0.74 -16.57
CA ARG A 185 -2.20 2.08 -16.65
C ARG A 185 -3.49 2.18 -17.46
N PRO A 186 -3.67 1.46 -18.58
CA PRO A 186 -4.93 1.50 -19.32
C PRO A 186 -6.13 0.90 -18.59
N VAL A 187 -5.88 0.06 -17.58
CA VAL A 187 -6.93 -0.70 -16.85
C VAL A 187 -6.94 -0.42 -15.34
N ALA A 188 -5.94 0.31 -14.83
CA ALA A 188 -5.82 0.69 -13.43
C ALA A 188 -5.72 2.22 -13.30
N ASP A 189 -6.48 2.79 -12.38
CA ASP A 189 -6.40 4.21 -12.07
C ASP A 189 -5.04 4.58 -11.45
N GLU A 190 -4.62 5.83 -11.60
CA GLU A 190 -3.35 6.32 -11.00
C GLU A 190 -3.34 6.12 -9.47
N SER A 191 -4.47 6.21 -8.81
CA SER A 191 -4.64 5.96 -7.37
C SER A 191 -4.42 4.51 -6.96
N ALA A 192 -4.45 3.58 -7.90
CA ALA A 192 -4.16 2.17 -7.65
C ALA A 192 -2.67 1.89 -7.43
N PHE A 193 -1.79 2.76 -7.94
CA PHE A 193 -0.35 2.61 -7.80
C PHE A 193 0.13 3.29 -6.50
N VAL A 194 0.20 2.53 -5.41
CA VAL A 194 0.69 3.05 -4.11
C VAL A 194 2.19 3.25 -4.13
N LEU A 195 2.93 2.29 -4.71
CA LEU A 195 4.38 2.35 -4.85
C LEU A 195 4.86 1.57 -6.07
N ILE A 196 5.77 2.17 -6.82
CA ILE A 196 6.54 1.51 -7.88
C ILE A 196 7.99 1.54 -7.45
N ASP A 197 8.57 0.40 -7.08
CA ASP A 197 9.97 0.28 -6.65
C ASP A 197 10.81 -0.46 -7.71
N PRO A 198 11.52 0.27 -8.58
CA PRO A 198 12.37 -0.35 -9.59
C PRO A 198 13.63 -1.00 -9.02
N MET A 199 14.06 -0.61 -7.81
CA MET A 199 15.26 -1.14 -7.18
C MET A 199 15.08 -2.56 -6.67
N ARG A 200 13.89 -2.83 -6.10
CA ARG A 200 13.52 -4.16 -5.61
C ARG A 200 12.64 -4.92 -6.59
N ASN A 201 12.33 -4.30 -7.73
CA ASN A 201 11.45 -4.82 -8.77
C ASN A 201 10.08 -5.27 -8.22
N LEU A 202 9.41 -4.39 -7.49
CA LEU A 202 8.11 -4.66 -6.92
C LEU A 202 7.11 -3.53 -7.20
N LEU A 203 5.83 -3.90 -7.25
CA LEU A 203 4.70 -3.00 -7.28
C LEU A 203 3.89 -3.14 -6.00
N VAL A 204 3.35 -2.04 -5.49
CA VAL A 204 2.31 -2.05 -4.48
C VAL A 204 1.06 -1.46 -5.10
N LEU A 205 0.04 -2.29 -5.22
CA LEU A 205 -1.23 -1.94 -5.83
C LEU A 205 -2.33 -1.89 -4.76
N ALA A 206 -3.23 -0.92 -4.88
CA ALA A 206 -4.40 -0.78 -4.03
C ALA A 206 -5.66 -0.87 -4.88
N GLY A 207 -6.60 -1.69 -4.45
CA GLY A 207 -7.85 -1.88 -5.18
C GLY A 207 -8.84 -2.79 -4.46
N THR A 208 -10.01 -2.93 -5.04
CA THR A 208 -10.98 -3.92 -4.62
C THR A 208 -10.52 -5.33 -4.98
N SER A 209 -11.08 -6.36 -4.35
CA SER A 209 -10.72 -7.75 -4.61
C SER A 209 -10.83 -8.11 -6.10
N ASN A 210 -11.90 -7.68 -6.77
CA ASN A 210 -12.10 -7.93 -8.20
C ASN A 210 -11.09 -7.21 -9.09
N GLN A 211 -10.75 -5.96 -8.77
CA GLN A 211 -9.73 -5.20 -9.51
C GLN A 211 -8.36 -5.86 -9.36
N LEU A 212 -7.98 -6.19 -8.13
CA LEU A 212 -6.70 -6.84 -7.85
C LEU A 212 -6.58 -8.19 -8.54
N ALA A 213 -7.65 -9.01 -8.56
CA ALA A 213 -7.66 -10.28 -9.28
C ALA A 213 -7.44 -10.09 -10.78
N GLY A 214 -8.15 -9.14 -11.42
CA GLY A 214 -7.97 -8.85 -12.84
C GLY A 214 -6.55 -8.33 -13.16
N TRP A 215 -5.97 -7.47 -12.32
CA TRP A 215 -4.60 -6.99 -12.53
C TRP A 215 -3.57 -8.10 -12.32
N GLN A 216 -3.80 -9.02 -11.38
CA GLN A 216 -2.92 -10.18 -11.17
C GLN A 216 -2.89 -11.12 -12.38
N GLU A 217 -4.02 -11.33 -13.06
CA GLU A 217 -4.06 -12.10 -14.31
C GLU A 217 -3.19 -11.45 -15.39
N ILE A 218 -3.27 -10.12 -15.52
CA ILE A 218 -2.43 -9.37 -16.46
C ILE A 218 -0.96 -9.52 -16.07
N ILE A 219 -0.61 -9.31 -14.80
CA ILE A 219 0.77 -9.42 -14.30
C ILE A 219 1.31 -10.82 -14.60
N THR A 220 0.58 -11.87 -14.24
CA THR A 220 1.00 -13.27 -14.49
C THR A 220 1.16 -13.58 -15.99
N SER A 221 0.47 -12.86 -16.86
CA SER A 221 0.59 -13.06 -18.31
C SER A 221 1.85 -12.42 -18.91
N PHE A 222 2.41 -11.40 -18.26
CA PHE A 222 3.56 -10.65 -18.76
C PHE A 222 4.84 -10.88 -17.93
N ASP A 223 4.71 -11.34 -16.68
CA ASP A 223 5.81 -11.67 -15.77
C ASP A 223 5.94 -13.19 -15.61
#